data_4425e9e69250a68e841bf21f97cf1f1c
#
_entry.id   4425e9e69250a68e841bf21f97cf1f1c
#
_cell.length_a   1.000
_cell.length_b   1.000
_cell.length_c   1.000
_cell.angle_alpha   90.00
_cell.angle_beta   90.00
_cell.angle_gamma   90.00
#
_symmetry.space_group_name_H-M   'P 1'
#
loop_
_entity.id
_entity.type
_entity.pdbx_description
1 polymer ?
#
loop_
_entity_poly.entity_id
_entity_poly.type
_entity_poly.pdbx_seq_one_letter_code
_entity_poly.pdbx_strand_id
1 'polypeptide(L)'
;GKPLSEGRTSVNTYTREMWEDIDQAILNARFDGDVSVILLIGHGEKFFSAGASINYLNTLSPRYKYFFCLHANETLSRLEQTPKLVIAALNGHTVGGGLEIAMAADIRIAHKGNVQIGLPEVSLGVLAGTGGTARLARLVGKARAMEIMVTGRKFSFEEARDMDLIHDIYDSVGLEDFKTDLLD
;
A
#
# COMPACT_ATOMS: atom_id res chain seq x y z
N GLY A 1 1.73 -0.35 -16.62
CA GLY A 1 0.46 -1.08 -16.60
C GLY A 1 -0.29 -0.89 -17.91
N LYS A 2 -1.05 -1.90 -18.36
CA LYS A 2 -1.89 -1.74 -19.56
C LYS A 2 -2.92 -0.64 -19.31
N PRO A 3 -3.17 0.28 -20.26
CA PRO A 3 -4.20 1.30 -20.11
C PRO A 3 -5.56 0.62 -19.90
N LEU A 4 -6.33 1.14 -18.95
CA LEU A 4 -7.69 0.69 -18.70
C LEU A 4 -8.58 1.05 -19.90
N SER A 5 -9.44 0.14 -20.32
CA SER A 5 -10.53 0.49 -21.25
C SER A 5 -11.39 1.57 -20.62
N GLU A 6 -11.77 2.60 -21.38
CA GLU A 6 -12.60 3.71 -20.95
C GLU A 6 -13.80 3.23 -20.11
N GLY A 7 -13.98 3.83 -18.93
CA GLY A 7 -15.13 3.59 -18.04
C GLY A 7 -14.88 2.62 -16.87
N ARG A 8 -13.71 1.99 -16.70
CA ARG A 8 -13.39 1.19 -15.51
C ARG A 8 -12.52 1.98 -14.53
N THR A 9 -13.03 2.23 -13.33
CA THR A 9 -12.25 2.80 -12.23
C THR A 9 -11.17 1.79 -11.83
N SER A 10 -9.89 2.19 -11.89
CA SER A 10 -8.80 1.36 -11.38
C SER A 10 -8.97 1.17 -9.87
N VAL A 11 -8.87 -0.06 -9.42
CA VAL A 11 -8.77 -0.39 -7.99
C VAL A 11 -7.30 -0.66 -7.57
N ASN A 12 -6.36 -0.47 -8.51
CA ASN A 12 -4.92 -0.62 -8.31
C ASN A 12 -4.56 -1.95 -7.61
N THR A 13 -5.15 -3.06 -8.09
CA THR A 13 -4.79 -4.39 -7.62
C THR A 13 -3.52 -4.86 -8.28
N TYR A 14 -2.70 -5.60 -7.55
CA TYR A 14 -1.44 -6.11 -8.04
C TYR A 14 -1.50 -7.60 -8.43
N THR A 15 -0.68 -7.94 -9.42
CA THR A 15 -0.32 -9.28 -9.91
C THR A 15 1.19 -9.47 -9.77
N ARG A 16 1.72 -10.61 -10.25
CA ARG A 16 3.16 -10.86 -10.27
C ARG A 16 3.90 -9.81 -11.12
N GLU A 17 3.37 -9.51 -12.28
CA GLU A 17 3.98 -8.56 -13.22
C GLU A 17 4.13 -7.16 -12.58
N MET A 18 3.12 -6.71 -11.82
CA MET A 18 3.21 -5.43 -11.12
C MET A 18 4.30 -5.46 -10.03
N TRP A 19 4.51 -6.59 -9.35
CA TRP A 19 5.60 -6.71 -8.38
C TRP A 19 6.97 -6.68 -9.04
N GLU A 20 7.13 -7.28 -10.22
CA GLU A 20 8.35 -7.20 -11.02
C GLU A 20 8.64 -5.74 -11.44
N ASP A 21 7.60 -4.99 -11.86
CA ASP A 21 7.71 -3.57 -12.21
C ASP A 21 8.09 -2.71 -10.98
N ILE A 22 7.47 -2.96 -9.83
CA ILE A 22 7.78 -2.24 -8.57
C ILE A 22 9.24 -2.53 -8.15
N ASP A 23 9.67 -3.79 -8.18
CA ASP A 23 11.04 -4.18 -7.82
C ASP A 23 12.07 -3.49 -8.72
N GLN A 24 11.81 -3.45 -10.02
CA GLN A 24 12.67 -2.75 -10.98
C GLN A 24 12.67 -1.23 -10.75
N ALA A 25 11.53 -0.64 -10.41
CA ALA A 25 11.44 0.79 -10.11
C ALA A 25 12.25 1.16 -8.84
N ILE A 26 12.17 0.31 -7.80
CA ILE A 26 12.98 0.47 -6.57
C ILE A 26 14.47 0.41 -6.89
N LEU A 27 14.89 -0.56 -7.70
CA LEU A 27 16.31 -0.68 -8.10
C LEU A 27 16.76 0.53 -8.91
N ASN A 28 15.97 1.00 -9.86
CA ASN A 28 16.29 2.18 -10.66
C ASN A 28 16.46 3.41 -9.76
N ALA A 29 15.49 3.68 -8.88
CA ALA A 29 15.57 4.81 -7.95
C ALA A 29 16.75 4.70 -6.97
N ARG A 30 17.10 3.49 -6.53
CA ARG A 30 18.22 3.25 -5.60
C ARG A 30 19.55 3.66 -6.21
N PHE A 31 19.78 3.33 -7.49
CA PHE A 31 21.04 3.59 -8.19
C PHE A 31 21.09 4.93 -8.90
N ASP A 32 19.98 5.66 -8.97
CA ASP A 32 19.92 7.00 -9.54
C ASP A 32 20.38 8.04 -8.51
N GLY A 33 21.49 8.72 -8.79
CA GLY A 33 22.05 9.75 -7.91
C GLY A 33 21.21 11.02 -7.81
N ASP A 34 20.35 11.28 -8.78
CA ASP A 34 19.48 12.47 -8.81
C ASP A 34 18.17 12.26 -8.07
N VAL A 35 17.82 11.02 -7.72
CA VAL A 35 16.64 10.70 -6.92
C VAL A 35 16.95 10.80 -5.44
N SER A 36 16.26 11.68 -4.72
CA SER A 36 16.34 11.82 -3.25
C SER A 36 15.12 11.23 -2.55
N VAL A 37 13.96 11.26 -3.17
CA VAL A 37 12.67 10.82 -2.60
C VAL A 37 11.95 9.88 -3.57
N ILE A 38 11.33 8.85 -3.03
CA ILE A 38 10.44 7.93 -3.76
C ILE A 38 9.02 8.20 -3.29
N LEU A 39 8.13 8.61 -4.21
CA LEU A 39 6.72 8.82 -3.92
C LEU A 39 5.89 7.64 -4.47
N LEU A 40 5.22 6.92 -3.58
CA LEU A 40 4.26 5.88 -3.94
C LEU A 40 2.86 6.48 -3.94
N ILE A 41 2.17 6.45 -5.08
CA ILE A 41 0.82 6.99 -5.23
C ILE A 41 -0.05 6.07 -6.11
N GLY A 42 -1.32 5.94 -5.79
CA GLY A 42 -2.26 5.16 -6.59
C GLY A 42 -2.69 5.90 -7.87
N HIS A 43 -2.93 5.15 -8.95
CA HIS A 43 -3.51 5.73 -10.16
C HIS A 43 -4.97 6.08 -9.93
N GLY A 44 -5.38 7.30 -10.31
CA GLY A 44 -6.73 7.84 -10.11
C GLY A 44 -6.97 8.29 -8.67
N GLU A 45 -8.22 8.61 -8.34
CA GLU A 45 -8.58 9.27 -7.08
C GLU A 45 -9.26 8.36 -6.06
N LYS A 46 -9.71 7.17 -6.49
CA LYS A 46 -10.55 6.31 -5.65
C LYS A 46 -9.77 5.35 -4.77
N PHE A 47 -8.67 4.83 -5.28
CA PHE A 47 -7.86 3.84 -4.58
C PHE A 47 -6.38 4.20 -4.63
N PHE A 48 -5.73 4.16 -3.49
CA PHE A 48 -4.29 3.96 -3.45
C PHE A 48 -3.98 2.54 -3.96
N SER A 49 -4.51 1.52 -3.29
CA SER A 49 -4.52 0.14 -3.77
C SER A 49 -5.53 -0.71 -2.99
N ALA A 50 -6.22 -1.60 -3.70
CA ALA A 50 -7.07 -2.65 -3.11
C ALA A 50 -6.32 -3.96 -2.83
N GLY A 51 -4.99 -3.98 -2.95
CA GLY A 51 -4.16 -5.14 -2.67
C GLY A 51 -4.12 -6.15 -3.80
N ALA A 52 -3.97 -7.43 -3.46
CA ALA A 52 -3.87 -8.50 -4.45
C ALA A 52 -5.16 -8.67 -5.26
N SER A 53 -5.03 -8.93 -6.54
CA SER A 53 -6.17 -9.28 -7.38
C SER A 53 -6.74 -10.64 -6.95
N ILE A 54 -7.95 -10.65 -6.38
CA ILE A 54 -8.63 -11.88 -5.93
C ILE A 54 -8.84 -12.84 -7.12
N ASN A 55 -9.21 -12.30 -8.28
CA ASN A 55 -9.37 -13.11 -9.50
C ASN A 55 -8.06 -13.79 -9.89
N TYR A 56 -6.93 -13.06 -9.81
CA TYR A 56 -5.61 -13.63 -10.05
C TYR A 56 -5.28 -14.71 -9.01
N LEU A 57 -5.44 -14.40 -7.71
CA LEU A 57 -5.15 -15.35 -6.64
C LEU A 57 -5.96 -16.67 -6.77
N ASN A 58 -7.20 -16.59 -7.24
CA ASN A 58 -8.05 -17.78 -7.43
C ASN A 58 -7.54 -18.73 -8.54
N THR A 59 -6.70 -18.24 -9.45
CA THR A 59 -6.09 -19.06 -10.51
C THR A 59 -4.81 -19.78 -10.05
N LEU A 60 -4.26 -19.40 -8.90
CA LEU A 60 -2.96 -19.86 -8.43
C LEU A 60 -3.07 -21.09 -7.53
N SER A 61 -2.12 -22.04 -7.69
CA SER A 61 -1.94 -23.13 -6.74
C SER A 61 -1.49 -22.61 -5.37
N PRO A 62 -1.73 -23.33 -4.26
CA PRO A 62 -1.27 -22.95 -2.93
C PRO A 62 0.25 -22.70 -2.86
N ARG A 63 1.04 -23.52 -3.54
CA ARG A 63 2.50 -23.38 -3.62
C ARG A 63 2.88 -22.07 -4.33
N TYR A 64 2.20 -21.74 -5.42
CA TYR A 64 2.49 -20.49 -6.15
C TYR A 64 2.07 -19.27 -5.35
N LYS A 65 0.95 -19.34 -4.61
CA LYS A 65 0.55 -18.23 -3.69
C LYS A 65 1.62 -17.94 -2.64
N TYR A 66 2.25 -19.00 -2.09
CA TYR A 66 3.36 -18.83 -1.16
C TYR A 66 4.52 -18.06 -1.80
N PHE A 67 4.99 -18.48 -2.98
CA PHE A 67 6.07 -17.77 -3.67
C PHE A 67 5.69 -16.34 -4.09
N PHE A 68 4.44 -16.14 -4.47
CA PHE A 68 3.92 -14.81 -4.79
C PHE A 68 3.98 -13.86 -3.56
N CYS A 69 3.50 -14.31 -2.41
CA CYS A 69 3.57 -13.54 -1.18
C CYS A 69 5.01 -13.33 -0.70
N LEU A 70 5.86 -14.35 -0.83
CA LEU A 70 7.27 -14.25 -0.48
C LEU A 70 7.98 -13.19 -1.33
N HIS A 71 7.86 -13.25 -2.66
CA HIS A 71 8.42 -12.26 -3.57
C HIS A 71 7.92 -10.83 -3.26
N ALA A 72 6.62 -10.67 -3.05
CA ALA A 72 6.05 -9.38 -2.68
C ALA A 72 6.63 -8.84 -1.37
N ASN A 73 6.78 -9.69 -0.35
CA ASN A 73 7.38 -9.29 0.93
C ASN A 73 8.87 -8.94 0.81
N GLU A 74 9.63 -9.68 -0.01
CA GLU A 74 11.04 -9.40 -0.32
C GLU A 74 11.19 -8.06 -1.04
N THR A 75 10.31 -7.76 -2.01
CA THR A 75 10.27 -6.46 -2.71
C THR A 75 9.98 -5.31 -1.74
N LEU A 76 9.02 -5.46 -0.83
CA LEU A 76 8.75 -4.45 0.20
C LEU A 76 9.92 -4.29 1.18
N SER A 77 10.57 -5.38 1.56
CA SER A 77 11.78 -5.32 2.40
C SER A 77 12.94 -4.60 1.70
N ARG A 78 13.03 -4.73 0.38
CA ARG A 78 13.99 -3.98 -0.44
C ARG A 78 13.67 -2.49 -0.48
N LEU A 79 12.39 -2.13 -0.55
CA LEU A 79 11.92 -0.75 -0.46
C LEU A 79 12.32 -0.13 0.90
N GLU A 80 12.03 -0.81 2.01
CA GLU A 80 12.39 -0.40 3.37
C GLU A 80 13.91 -0.20 3.57
N GLN A 81 14.74 -0.95 2.83
CA GLN A 81 16.20 -0.87 2.90
C GLN A 81 16.82 0.07 1.86
N THR A 82 16.00 0.77 1.08
CA THR A 82 16.51 1.72 0.08
C THR A 82 16.97 3.00 0.79
N PRO A 83 18.20 3.50 0.52
CA PRO A 83 18.76 4.69 1.18
C PRO A 83 18.19 5.99 0.55
N LYS A 84 16.89 6.07 0.42
CA LYS A 84 16.09 7.18 -0.08
C LYS A 84 14.87 7.31 0.81
N LEU A 85 14.38 8.53 1.00
CA LEU A 85 13.11 8.74 1.69
C LEU A 85 11.96 8.18 0.85
N VAL A 86 11.14 7.32 1.45
CA VAL A 86 9.98 6.73 0.79
C VAL A 86 8.70 7.29 1.42
N ILE A 87 7.87 7.93 0.60
CA ILE A 87 6.58 8.49 1.04
C ILE A 87 5.44 7.73 0.35
N ALA A 88 4.52 7.19 1.13
CA ALA A 88 3.24 6.68 0.62
C ALA A 88 2.19 7.79 0.67
N ALA A 89 1.79 8.26 -0.50
CA ALA A 89 0.74 9.25 -0.72
C ALA A 89 -0.61 8.53 -0.90
N LEU A 90 -1.38 8.44 0.19
CA LEU A 90 -2.61 7.67 0.23
C LEU A 90 -3.77 8.48 -0.37
N ASN A 91 -3.86 8.46 -1.69
CA ASN A 91 -4.84 9.24 -2.46
C ASN A 91 -6.23 8.57 -2.58
N GLY A 92 -6.51 7.53 -1.79
CA GLY A 92 -7.79 6.82 -1.82
C GLY A 92 -7.80 5.59 -0.92
N HIS A 93 -8.81 4.72 -1.09
CA HIS A 93 -8.91 3.49 -0.31
C HIS A 93 -7.61 2.69 -0.30
N THR A 94 -7.15 2.30 0.89
CA THR A 94 -5.86 1.64 1.13
C THR A 94 -6.11 0.37 1.93
N VAL A 95 -6.40 -0.74 1.24
CA VAL A 95 -6.88 -1.95 1.92
C VAL A 95 -6.08 -3.19 1.54
N GLY A 96 -5.98 -4.11 2.50
CA GLY A 96 -5.26 -5.36 2.31
C GLY A 96 -3.80 -5.14 1.95
N GLY A 97 -3.32 -5.81 0.91
CA GLY A 97 -1.96 -5.61 0.41
C GLY A 97 -1.62 -4.17 0.01
N GLY A 98 -2.63 -3.31 -0.25
CA GLY A 98 -2.42 -1.88 -0.44
C GLY A 98 -1.92 -1.20 0.84
N LEU A 99 -2.46 -1.59 2.00
CA LEU A 99 -1.93 -1.12 3.28
C LEU A 99 -0.56 -1.74 3.58
N GLU A 100 -0.31 -2.99 3.18
CA GLU A 100 1.01 -3.62 3.33
C GLU A 100 2.10 -2.86 2.56
N ILE A 101 1.79 -2.39 1.35
CA ILE A 101 2.68 -1.51 0.55
C ILE A 101 2.90 -0.19 1.29
N ALA A 102 1.84 0.47 1.74
CA ALA A 102 1.92 1.75 2.44
C ALA A 102 2.76 1.67 3.73
N MET A 103 2.65 0.57 4.48
CA MET A 103 3.42 0.35 5.71
C MET A 103 4.92 0.10 5.48
N ALA A 104 5.33 -0.20 4.26
CA ALA A 104 6.75 -0.34 3.91
C ALA A 104 7.42 1.01 3.55
N ALA A 105 6.67 2.10 3.47
CA ALA A 105 7.20 3.43 3.31
C ALA A 105 7.62 4.02 4.66
N ASP A 106 8.55 5.00 4.64
CA ASP A 106 8.98 5.73 5.84
C ASP A 106 7.85 6.62 6.35
N ILE A 107 7.23 7.37 5.45
CA ILE A 107 6.16 8.32 5.76
C ILE A 107 4.88 7.93 4.99
N ARG A 108 3.75 8.06 5.64
CA ARG A 108 2.40 7.86 5.09
C ARG A 108 1.59 9.11 5.29
N ILE A 109 1.22 9.79 4.20
CA ILE A 109 0.37 10.97 4.21
C ILE A 109 -0.88 10.67 3.40
N ALA A 110 -2.04 11.01 3.91
CA ALA A 110 -3.31 10.77 3.28
C ALA A 110 -3.89 12.05 2.66
N HIS A 111 -4.53 11.90 1.52
CA HIS A 111 -5.41 12.92 0.98
C HIS A 111 -6.78 12.81 1.65
N LYS A 112 -7.31 13.91 2.15
CA LYS A 112 -8.60 13.96 2.85
C LYS A 112 -9.73 13.43 1.96
N GLY A 113 -10.57 12.56 2.52
CA GLY A 113 -11.70 12.01 1.79
C GLY A 113 -12.48 10.96 2.58
N ASN A 114 -13.67 10.61 2.09
CA ASN A 114 -14.46 9.52 2.68
C ASN A 114 -13.95 8.17 2.18
N VAL A 115 -12.80 7.77 2.67
CA VAL A 115 -12.06 6.57 2.28
C VAL A 115 -11.84 5.64 3.46
N GLN A 116 -11.42 4.40 3.16
CA GLN A 116 -11.19 3.37 4.15
C GLN A 116 -9.78 2.80 4.03
N ILE A 117 -9.19 2.51 5.18
CA ILE A 117 -7.90 1.84 5.35
C ILE A 117 -8.08 0.62 6.27
N GLY A 118 -7.30 -0.45 6.07
CA GLY A 118 -7.35 -1.64 6.94
C GLY A 118 -6.85 -2.92 6.28
N LEU A 119 -6.80 -4.00 7.08
CA LEU A 119 -6.41 -5.35 6.67
C LEU A 119 -7.61 -6.31 6.78
N PRO A 120 -8.48 -6.40 5.76
CA PRO A 120 -9.70 -7.20 5.81
C PRO A 120 -9.50 -8.68 5.43
N GLU A 121 -8.26 -9.18 5.34
CA GLU A 121 -7.89 -10.51 4.85
C GLU A 121 -8.62 -11.64 5.57
N VAL A 122 -8.88 -11.51 6.87
CA VAL A 122 -9.61 -12.51 7.67
C VAL A 122 -11.02 -12.78 7.11
N SER A 123 -11.67 -11.77 6.52
CA SER A 123 -12.97 -11.93 5.88
C SER A 123 -12.93 -12.82 4.62
N LEU A 124 -11.74 -13.07 4.07
CA LEU A 124 -11.49 -13.96 2.95
C LEU A 124 -10.85 -15.29 3.39
N GLY A 125 -10.70 -15.53 4.69
CA GLY A 125 -10.05 -16.72 5.23
C GLY A 125 -8.55 -16.78 4.96
N VAL A 126 -7.88 -15.66 4.75
CA VAL A 126 -6.44 -15.57 4.50
C VAL A 126 -5.76 -14.60 5.48
N LEU A 127 -4.44 -14.56 5.47
CA LEU A 127 -3.63 -13.61 6.24
C LEU A 127 -3.13 -12.47 5.35
N ALA A 128 -2.76 -11.34 5.96
CA ALA A 128 -1.97 -10.30 5.32
C ALA A 128 -0.57 -10.84 5.03
N GLY A 129 -0.39 -11.40 3.81
CA GLY A 129 0.71 -12.32 3.46
C GLY A 129 1.99 -11.62 2.97
N THR A 130 1.94 -10.31 2.73
CA THR A 130 3.09 -9.52 2.25
C THR A 130 3.81 -8.76 3.37
N GLY A 131 3.71 -9.26 4.60
CA GLY A 131 4.40 -8.71 5.77
C GLY A 131 3.56 -7.77 6.62
N GLY A 132 2.26 -7.63 6.33
CA GLY A 132 1.35 -6.75 7.07
C GLY A 132 1.24 -7.07 8.54
N THR A 133 1.26 -8.34 8.91
CA THR A 133 1.23 -8.78 10.30
C THR A 133 2.38 -8.21 11.13
N ALA A 134 3.59 -8.24 10.58
CA ALA A 134 4.78 -7.75 11.27
C ALA A 134 4.86 -6.22 11.26
N ARG A 135 4.58 -5.59 10.10
CA ARG A 135 4.65 -4.13 9.96
C ARG A 135 3.59 -3.43 10.80
N LEU A 136 2.34 -3.91 10.76
CA LEU A 136 1.29 -3.31 11.56
C LEU A 136 1.61 -3.38 13.07
N ALA A 137 2.10 -4.53 13.56
CA ALA A 137 2.47 -4.69 14.96
C ALA A 137 3.62 -3.77 15.41
N ARG A 138 4.54 -3.43 14.51
CA ARG A 138 5.62 -2.46 14.79
C ARG A 138 5.12 -1.01 14.83
N LEU A 139 4.14 -0.66 14.01
CA LEU A 139 3.61 0.70 13.89
C LEU A 139 2.63 1.03 15.03
N VAL A 140 1.63 0.19 15.27
CA VAL A 140 0.52 0.50 16.21
C VAL A 140 0.58 -0.31 17.51
N GLY A 141 1.60 -1.13 17.67
CA GLY A 141 1.73 -2.05 18.81
C GLY A 141 0.92 -3.33 18.67
N LYS A 142 1.38 -4.39 19.36
CA LYS A 142 0.85 -5.76 19.24
C LYS A 142 -0.66 -5.86 19.48
N ALA A 143 -1.16 -5.23 20.55
CA ALA A 143 -2.56 -5.38 20.96
C ALA A 143 -3.52 -4.81 19.91
N ARG A 144 -3.25 -3.60 19.44
CA ARG A 144 -4.07 -2.94 18.41
C ARG A 144 -3.95 -3.63 17.06
N ALA A 145 -2.76 -4.04 16.66
CA ALA A 145 -2.56 -4.80 15.44
C ALA A 145 -3.35 -6.12 15.44
N MET A 146 -3.37 -6.83 16.57
CA MET A 146 -4.14 -8.06 16.73
C MET A 146 -5.64 -7.78 16.57
N GLU A 147 -6.18 -6.76 17.27
CA GLU A 147 -7.58 -6.36 17.15
C GLU A 147 -7.97 -6.05 15.71
N ILE A 148 -7.19 -5.22 15.02
CA ILE A 148 -7.44 -4.84 13.61
C ILE A 148 -7.46 -6.09 12.72
N MET A 149 -6.47 -6.96 12.84
CA MET A 149 -6.35 -8.13 11.95
C MET A 149 -7.40 -9.21 12.22
N VAL A 150 -7.77 -9.48 13.48
CA VAL A 150 -8.75 -10.54 13.78
C VAL A 150 -10.18 -10.09 13.49
N THR A 151 -10.47 -8.78 13.57
CA THR A 151 -11.78 -8.24 13.22
C THR A 151 -11.91 -7.98 11.71
N GLY A 152 -10.80 -7.76 11.03
CA GLY A 152 -10.78 -7.35 9.61
C GLY A 152 -11.50 -6.01 9.37
N ARG A 153 -11.68 -5.20 10.44
CA ARG A 153 -12.37 -3.92 10.32
C ARG A 153 -11.57 -2.94 9.48
N LYS A 154 -12.29 -2.11 8.78
CA LYS A 154 -11.74 -0.95 8.09
C LYS A 154 -12.13 0.30 8.87
N PHE A 155 -11.31 1.33 8.78
CA PHE A 155 -11.45 2.58 9.52
C PHE A 155 -11.11 3.77 8.62
N SER A 156 -11.34 4.99 9.10
CA SER A 156 -11.04 6.22 8.36
C SER A 156 -9.56 6.59 8.44
N PHE A 157 -9.13 7.55 7.66
CA PHE A 157 -7.78 8.10 7.77
C PHE A 157 -7.57 8.86 9.08
N GLU A 158 -8.62 9.52 9.61
CA GLU A 158 -8.57 10.19 10.92
C GLU A 158 -8.28 9.17 12.03
N GLU A 159 -9.00 8.05 12.05
CA GLU A 159 -8.75 6.98 13.02
C GLU A 159 -7.35 6.36 12.83
N ALA A 160 -6.88 6.24 11.58
CA ALA A 160 -5.52 5.77 11.29
C ALA A 160 -4.45 6.73 11.80
N ARG A 161 -4.67 8.04 11.70
CA ARG A 161 -3.77 9.06 12.24
C ARG A 161 -3.77 9.02 13.77
N ASP A 162 -4.94 8.92 14.40
CA ASP A 162 -5.07 8.88 15.87
C ASP A 162 -4.38 7.66 16.50
N MET A 163 -4.07 6.63 15.72
CA MET A 163 -3.29 5.47 16.14
C MET A 163 -1.85 5.43 15.60
N ASP A 164 -1.35 6.53 15.04
CA ASP A 164 -0.01 6.68 14.45
C ASP A 164 0.27 5.74 13.25
N LEU A 165 -0.78 5.19 12.63
CA LEU A 165 -0.62 4.37 11.43
C LEU A 165 -0.32 5.23 10.19
N ILE A 166 -0.86 6.44 10.12
CA ILE A 166 -0.49 7.48 9.16
C ILE A 166 -0.01 8.73 9.88
N HIS A 167 0.81 9.54 9.22
CA HIS A 167 1.46 10.69 9.84
C HIS A 167 0.59 11.94 9.78
N ASP A 168 -0.05 12.19 8.63
CA ASP A 168 -0.90 13.37 8.45
C ASP A 168 -1.96 13.19 7.37
N ILE A 169 -2.93 14.12 7.31
CA ILE A 169 -4.00 14.19 6.32
C ILE A 169 -4.01 15.58 5.72
N TYR A 170 -3.77 15.67 4.42
CA TYR A 170 -3.76 16.92 3.68
C TYR A 170 -5.13 17.21 3.04
N ASP A 171 -5.61 18.45 3.18
CA ASP A 171 -6.88 18.94 2.61
C ASP A 171 -6.62 19.68 1.28
N SER A 172 -5.96 19.00 0.36
CA SER A 172 -5.62 19.55 -0.96
C SER A 172 -6.82 19.54 -1.91
N VAL A 173 -6.85 20.45 -2.88
CA VAL A 173 -7.96 20.60 -3.85
C VAL A 173 -7.81 19.63 -5.02
N GLY A 174 -7.65 18.33 -4.75
CA GLY A 174 -7.49 17.30 -5.78
C GLY A 174 -6.09 16.68 -5.80
N LEU A 175 -5.91 15.73 -6.71
CA LEU A 175 -4.71 14.87 -6.70
C LEU A 175 -3.42 15.60 -7.10
N GLU A 176 -3.50 16.57 -8.00
CA GLU A 176 -2.30 17.30 -8.45
C GLU A 176 -1.80 18.26 -7.37
N ASP A 177 -2.73 18.96 -6.69
CA ASP A 177 -2.37 19.81 -5.54
C ASP A 177 -1.82 18.96 -4.40
N PHE A 178 -2.42 17.79 -4.13
CA PHE A 178 -1.92 16.85 -3.13
C PHE A 178 -0.47 16.40 -3.42
N LYS A 179 -0.14 16.12 -4.68
CA LYS A 179 1.24 15.79 -5.08
C LYS A 179 2.19 16.95 -4.85
N THR A 180 1.76 18.18 -5.16
CA THR A 180 2.57 19.40 -4.96
C THR A 180 2.82 19.62 -3.48
N ASP A 181 1.77 19.58 -2.65
CA ASP A 181 1.85 19.76 -1.19
C ASP A 181 2.78 18.73 -0.50
N LEU A 182 2.98 17.56 -1.12
CA LEU A 182 3.89 16.52 -0.61
C LEU A 182 5.36 16.76 -0.95
N LEU A 183 5.66 17.63 -1.90
CA LEU A 183 7.02 17.88 -2.39
C LEU A 183 7.59 19.20 -1.86
N ASP A 184 6.74 20.05 -1.28
CA ASP A 184 7.09 21.32 -0.61
C ASP A 184 7.39 21.11 0.89
#